data_5263b31eb634808938f208494a7d97a9
#
_entry.id   5263b31eb634808938f208494a7d97a9
#
_cell.length_a   1.000
_cell.length_b   1.000
_cell.length_c   1.000
_cell.angle_alpha   90.00
_cell.angle_beta   90.00
_cell.angle_gamma   90.00
#
_symmetry.space_group_name_H-M   'P 1'
#
loop_
_entity.id
_entity.type
_entity.pdbx_description
1 polymer ?
#
loop_
_entity_poly.entity_id
_entity_poly.type
_entity_poly.pdbx_seq_one_letter_code
_entity_poly.pdbx_strand_id
1 'polypeptide(L)'
;MASEETKKEVSGIADAGLHLLMDEISINTAQSAIEWILEANFKNTEKKHKELNLVICSPGGDLAAAFALIDVMKGSAIPVKTTGLGLIASAGLLIFISGIPGKRTLTPNTSILSHQFSWGSWGKEHELFAAVKEFDL
;
A
#
# COMPACT_ATOMS: atom_id res chain seq x y z
N MET A 1 0.47 26.87 -27.81
CA MET A 1 -0.34 25.81 -28.35
C MET A 1 0.36 24.43 -28.37
N ALA A 2 1.66 24.41 -28.15
CA ALA A 2 2.38 23.17 -27.91
C ALA A 2 2.09 22.56 -26.52
N SER A 3 1.29 23.23 -25.70
CA SER A 3 1.12 22.88 -24.28
C SER A 3 0.14 21.73 -24.01
N GLU A 4 -0.81 21.45 -24.89
CA GLU A 4 -1.78 20.37 -24.67
C GLU A 4 -1.27 19.00 -25.14
N GLU A 5 -0.54 18.98 -26.25
CA GLU A 5 0.10 17.74 -26.73
C GLU A 5 1.26 17.32 -25.83
N THR A 6 2.04 18.29 -25.33
CA THR A 6 3.13 18.01 -24.36
C THR A 6 2.62 17.52 -23.01
N LYS A 7 1.41 17.93 -22.57
CA LYS A 7 0.79 17.44 -21.34
C LYS A 7 0.30 15.99 -21.43
N LYS A 8 0.01 15.49 -22.63
CA LYS A 8 -0.37 14.11 -22.86
C LYS A 8 0.84 13.17 -22.90
N GLU A 9 2.01 13.67 -23.26
CA GLU A 9 3.24 12.87 -23.32
C GLU A 9 3.86 12.64 -21.94
N VAL A 10 3.54 13.48 -20.95
CA VAL A 10 3.97 13.33 -19.55
C VAL A 10 2.83 12.70 -18.75
N SER A 11 2.38 11.51 -19.17
CA SER A 11 1.51 10.71 -18.30
C SER A 11 2.34 10.21 -17.12
N GLY A 12 1.92 10.54 -15.91
CA GLY A 12 2.58 10.08 -14.69
C GLY A 12 2.52 8.57 -14.53
N ILE A 13 3.29 8.05 -13.58
CA ILE A 13 3.31 6.61 -13.27
C ILE A 13 1.93 6.06 -12.90
N ALA A 14 1.04 6.90 -12.36
CA ALA A 14 -0.32 6.51 -12.04
C ALA A 14 -1.09 5.99 -13.26
N ASP A 15 -0.92 6.63 -14.42
CA ASP A 15 -1.56 6.20 -15.66
C ASP A 15 -0.99 4.87 -16.18
N ALA A 16 0.22 4.53 -15.80
CA ALA A 16 0.84 3.24 -16.09
C ALA A 16 0.42 2.14 -15.11
N GLY A 17 -0.47 2.45 -14.16
CA GLY A 17 -0.91 1.49 -13.16
C GLY A 17 0.08 1.27 -12.03
N LEU A 18 0.89 2.28 -11.70
CA LEU A 18 1.94 2.20 -10.71
C LEU A 18 1.82 3.33 -9.69
N HIS A 19 1.97 3.01 -8.41
CA HIS A 19 2.02 3.99 -7.32
C HIS A 19 3.23 3.73 -6.44
N LEU A 20 3.95 4.78 -6.11
CA LEU A 20 5.10 4.71 -5.22
C LEU A 20 4.73 5.18 -3.82
N LEU A 21 4.72 4.25 -2.88
CA LEU A 21 4.55 4.51 -1.46
C LEU A 21 5.93 4.47 -0.80
N MET A 22 6.64 5.58 -0.84
CA MET A 22 7.98 5.71 -0.30
C MET A 22 7.99 6.74 0.84
N ASP A 23 7.42 6.34 1.96
CA ASP A 23 7.22 7.21 3.11
C ASP A 23 6.74 6.37 4.31
N GLU A 24 6.57 7.02 5.44
CA GLU A 24 5.85 6.44 6.57
C GLU A 24 4.39 6.15 6.20
N ILE A 25 3.82 5.15 6.84
CA ILE A 25 2.39 4.86 6.70
C ILE A 25 1.62 5.82 7.61
N SER A 26 0.88 6.72 7.00
CA SER A 26 0.04 7.71 7.67
C SER A 26 -1.32 7.76 6.99
N ILE A 27 -2.25 8.48 7.58
CA ILE A 27 -3.56 8.73 6.94
C ILE A 27 -3.34 9.34 5.55
N ASN A 28 -2.43 10.32 5.43
CA ASN A 28 -2.18 11.00 4.16
C ASN A 28 -1.56 10.08 3.10
N THR A 29 -0.54 9.31 3.47
CA THR A 29 0.13 8.42 2.50
C THR A 29 -0.76 7.24 2.11
N ALA A 30 -1.53 6.70 3.03
CA ALA A 30 -2.53 5.69 2.74
C ALA A 30 -3.64 6.24 1.86
N GLN A 31 -4.13 7.45 2.13
CA GLN A 31 -5.16 8.09 1.33
C GLN A 31 -4.71 8.26 -0.13
N SER A 32 -3.50 8.70 -0.36
CA SER A 32 -2.96 8.84 -1.72
C SER A 32 -2.97 7.52 -2.49
N ALA A 33 -2.56 6.44 -1.84
CA ALA A 33 -2.60 5.11 -2.44
C ALA A 33 -4.03 4.62 -2.67
N ILE A 34 -4.92 4.86 -1.71
CA ILE A 34 -6.35 4.50 -1.81
C ILE A 34 -7.00 5.23 -2.98
N GLU A 35 -6.79 6.53 -3.09
CA GLU A 35 -7.33 7.34 -4.19
C GLU A 35 -6.84 6.83 -5.54
N TRP A 36 -5.57 6.48 -5.64
CA TRP A 36 -5.00 5.91 -6.86
C TRP A 36 -5.71 4.60 -7.26
N ILE A 37 -5.94 3.70 -6.31
CA ILE A 37 -6.65 2.43 -6.57
C ILE A 37 -8.09 2.69 -6.99
N LEU A 38 -8.81 3.56 -6.27
CA LEU A 38 -10.20 3.88 -6.57
C LEU A 38 -10.34 4.56 -7.92
N GLU A 39 -9.47 5.51 -8.24
CA GLU A 39 -9.47 6.17 -9.56
C GLU A 39 -9.17 5.19 -10.68
N ALA A 40 -8.20 4.30 -10.49
CA ALA A 40 -7.89 3.29 -11.48
C ALA A 40 -9.08 2.37 -11.75
N ASN A 41 -9.78 1.93 -10.70
CA ASN A 41 -10.99 1.12 -10.83
C ASN A 41 -12.10 1.87 -11.54
N PHE A 42 -12.31 3.14 -11.19
CA PHE A 42 -13.36 3.97 -11.78
C PHE A 42 -13.11 4.25 -13.28
N LYS A 43 -11.86 4.50 -13.64
CA LYS A 43 -11.46 4.85 -15.01
C LYS A 43 -11.17 3.65 -15.91
N ASN A 44 -11.21 2.44 -15.38
CA ASN A 44 -10.80 1.23 -16.11
C ASN A 44 -11.90 0.69 -17.05
N THR A 45 -12.62 1.59 -17.71
CA THR A 45 -13.75 1.22 -18.59
C THR A 45 -13.31 0.41 -19.80
N GLU A 46 -12.10 0.61 -20.29
CA GLU A 46 -11.54 -0.10 -21.45
C GLU A 46 -10.62 -1.26 -21.04
N LYS A 47 -10.62 -1.65 -19.77
CA LYS A 47 -9.75 -2.69 -19.23
C LYS A 47 -8.27 -2.44 -19.55
N LYS A 48 -7.86 -1.17 -19.46
CA LYS A 48 -6.50 -0.70 -19.73
C LYS A 48 -5.47 -1.36 -18.81
N HIS A 49 -5.83 -1.57 -17.56
CA HIS A 49 -4.96 -2.20 -16.57
C HIS A 49 -5.48 -3.57 -16.19
N LYS A 50 -4.64 -4.58 -16.39
CA LYS A 50 -4.90 -5.95 -15.91
C LYS A 50 -4.46 -6.11 -14.46
N GLU A 51 -3.49 -5.32 -14.03
CA GLU A 51 -2.93 -5.31 -12.68
C GLU A 51 -2.51 -3.90 -12.33
N LEU A 52 -2.56 -3.58 -11.03
CA LEU A 52 -1.94 -2.39 -10.47
C LEU A 52 -0.69 -2.81 -9.70
N ASN A 53 0.35 -1.98 -9.73
CA ASN A 53 1.59 -2.25 -9.02
C ASN A 53 1.81 -1.18 -7.94
N LEU A 54 1.71 -1.59 -6.68
CA LEU A 54 2.05 -0.77 -5.53
C LEU A 54 3.50 -1.02 -5.14
N VAL A 55 4.34 -0.04 -5.33
CA VAL A 55 5.76 -0.10 -5.00
C VAL A 55 5.96 0.52 -3.62
N ILE A 56 6.56 -0.24 -2.71
CA ILE A 56 6.61 0.11 -1.28
C ILE A 56 8.03 0.20 -0.78
N CYS A 57 8.35 1.31 -0.14
CA CYS A 57 9.54 1.50 0.68
C CYS A 57 9.11 2.28 1.92
N SER A 58 9.00 1.62 3.08
CA SER A 58 8.42 2.25 4.26
C SER A 58 8.97 1.67 5.56
N PRO A 59 9.28 2.51 6.54
CA PRO A 59 9.62 2.06 7.90
C PRO A 59 8.40 1.61 8.70
N GLY A 60 7.20 1.76 8.16
CA GLY A 60 5.95 1.49 8.85
C GLY A 60 5.23 2.76 9.31
N GLY A 61 4.38 2.63 10.29
CA GLY A 61 3.63 3.76 10.85
C GLY A 61 2.26 3.34 11.40
N ASP A 62 1.23 4.08 11.02
CA ASP A 62 -0.13 3.89 11.53
C ASP A 62 -0.77 2.60 11.00
N LEU A 63 -1.11 1.71 11.92
CA LEU A 63 -1.75 0.44 11.60
C LEU A 63 -3.16 0.61 11.02
N ALA A 64 -3.95 1.54 11.56
CA ALA A 64 -5.30 1.78 11.06
C ALA A 64 -5.28 2.26 9.60
N ALA A 65 -4.35 3.14 9.26
CA ALA A 65 -4.14 3.59 7.89
C ALA A 65 -3.71 2.44 6.97
N ALA A 66 -2.82 1.57 7.46
CA ALA A 66 -2.40 0.37 6.72
C ALA A 66 -3.58 -0.56 6.44
N PHE A 67 -4.40 -0.84 7.44
CA PHE A 67 -5.58 -1.71 7.26
C PHE A 67 -6.60 -1.11 6.30
N ALA A 68 -6.80 0.20 6.33
CA ALA A 68 -7.68 0.87 5.36
C ALA A 68 -7.19 0.65 3.93
N LEU A 69 -5.90 0.82 3.70
CA LEU A 69 -5.30 0.57 2.39
C LEU A 69 -5.42 -0.91 1.98
N ILE A 70 -5.15 -1.82 2.91
CA ILE A 70 -5.25 -3.26 2.66
C ILE A 70 -6.67 -3.64 2.24
N ASP A 71 -7.68 -3.12 2.91
CA ASP A 71 -9.08 -3.40 2.57
C ASP A 71 -9.43 -2.91 1.17
N VAL A 72 -8.95 -1.74 0.80
CA VAL A 72 -9.15 -1.20 -0.56
C VAL A 72 -8.40 -2.04 -1.61
N MET A 73 -7.18 -2.48 -1.30
CA MET A 73 -6.43 -3.39 -2.19
C MET A 73 -7.21 -4.67 -2.45
N LYS A 74 -7.73 -5.29 -1.39
CA LYS A 74 -8.49 -6.53 -1.49
C LYS A 74 -9.84 -6.36 -2.17
N GLY A 75 -10.46 -5.20 -2.02
CA GLY A 75 -11.74 -4.88 -2.65
C GLY A 75 -11.63 -4.39 -4.09
N SER A 76 -10.41 -4.12 -4.57
CA SER A 76 -10.18 -3.65 -5.94
C SER A 76 -10.59 -4.69 -6.97
N ALA A 77 -11.32 -4.26 -8.00
CA ALA A 77 -11.63 -5.11 -9.15
C ALA A 77 -10.39 -5.38 -10.00
N ILE A 78 -9.42 -4.47 -9.95
CA ILE A 78 -8.12 -4.64 -10.60
C ILE A 78 -7.17 -5.23 -9.57
N PRO A 79 -6.60 -6.41 -9.80
CA PRO A 79 -5.66 -7.02 -8.86
C PRO A 79 -4.47 -6.11 -8.56
N VAL A 80 -4.10 -6.00 -7.27
CA VAL A 80 -2.99 -5.16 -6.83
C VAL A 80 -1.80 -6.04 -6.45
N LYS A 81 -0.75 -5.98 -7.23
CA LYS A 81 0.53 -6.60 -6.90
C LYS A 81 1.41 -5.62 -6.13
N THR A 82 2.36 -6.14 -5.39
CA THR A 82 3.26 -5.32 -4.57
C THR A 82 4.72 -5.58 -4.93
N THR A 83 5.50 -4.50 -4.91
CA THR A 83 6.95 -4.55 -5.11
C THR A 83 7.62 -3.84 -3.95
N GLY A 84 8.55 -4.51 -3.30
CA GLY A 84 9.32 -3.95 -2.20
C GLY A 84 10.64 -3.36 -2.64
N LEU A 85 10.93 -2.14 -2.19
CA LEU A 85 12.17 -1.41 -2.43
C LEU A 85 12.83 -1.02 -1.12
N GLY A 86 14.11 -1.28 -0.98
CA GLY A 86 14.96 -0.76 0.09
C GLY A 86 14.60 -1.24 1.48
N LEU A 87 13.46 -0.83 2.01
CA LEU A 87 13.02 -1.20 3.35
C LEU A 87 11.51 -1.45 3.38
N ILE A 88 11.14 -2.58 3.93
CA ILE A 88 9.73 -2.90 4.20
C ILE A 88 9.65 -3.31 5.66
N ALA A 89 9.09 -2.45 6.50
CA ALA A 89 9.05 -2.66 7.93
C ALA A 89 7.68 -2.44 8.53
N SER A 90 7.32 -3.23 9.54
CA SER A 90 6.14 -3.04 10.37
C SER A 90 4.85 -2.95 9.54
N ALA A 91 4.07 -1.87 9.65
CA ALA A 91 2.85 -1.66 8.87
C ALA A 91 3.07 -1.73 7.36
N GLY A 92 4.24 -1.29 6.88
CA GLY A 92 4.63 -1.41 5.47
C GLY A 92 4.74 -2.87 5.02
N LEU A 93 5.21 -3.75 5.90
CA LEU A 93 5.28 -5.18 5.63
C LEU A 93 3.87 -5.79 5.50
N LEU A 94 2.93 -5.38 6.34
CA LEU A 94 1.55 -5.85 6.25
C LEU A 94 0.91 -5.49 4.91
N ILE A 95 1.14 -4.27 4.44
CA ILE A 95 0.66 -3.83 3.12
C ILE A 95 1.31 -4.68 2.02
N PHE A 96 2.62 -4.89 2.10
CA PHE A 96 3.35 -5.67 1.11
C PHE A 96 2.83 -7.09 0.98
N ILE A 97 2.64 -7.80 2.09
CA ILE A 97 2.15 -9.18 2.07
C ILE A 97 0.66 -9.29 1.67
N SER A 98 -0.05 -8.16 1.64
CA SER A 98 -1.46 -8.12 1.21
C SER A 98 -1.60 -8.03 -0.31
N GLY A 99 -0.52 -7.91 -1.04
CA GLY A 99 -0.51 -8.06 -2.49
C GLY A 99 -0.92 -9.47 -2.92
N ILE A 100 -1.27 -9.62 -4.19
CA ILE A 100 -1.74 -10.89 -4.72
C ILE A 100 -0.68 -11.98 -4.50
N PRO A 101 -1.05 -13.15 -3.95
CA PRO A 101 -0.13 -14.28 -3.83
C PRO A 101 0.52 -14.64 -5.16
N GLY A 102 1.83 -14.84 -5.14
CA GLY A 102 2.61 -15.11 -6.33
C GLY A 102 3.03 -13.88 -7.14
N LYS A 103 2.53 -12.71 -6.77
CA LYS A 103 2.85 -11.44 -7.45
C LYS A 103 3.39 -10.38 -6.49
N ARG A 104 4.06 -10.82 -5.47
CA ARG A 104 4.79 -9.98 -4.52
C ARG A 104 6.27 -10.11 -4.83
N THR A 105 6.90 -9.01 -5.17
CA THR A 105 8.29 -8.99 -5.63
C THR A 105 9.15 -8.18 -4.67
N LEU A 106 10.28 -8.73 -4.27
CA LEU A 106 11.31 -8.03 -3.51
C LEU A 106 12.49 -7.75 -4.43
N THR A 107 12.95 -6.50 -4.42
CA THR A 107 14.21 -6.18 -5.10
C THR A 107 15.42 -6.68 -4.29
N PRO A 108 16.57 -6.93 -4.93
CA PRO A 108 17.70 -7.60 -4.28
C PRO A 108 18.23 -6.91 -3.03
N ASN A 109 18.13 -5.59 -2.93
CA ASN A 109 18.66 -4.82 -1.81
C ASN A 109 17.61 -4.41 -0.80
N THR A 110 16.46 -5.12 -0.77
CA THR A 110 15.36 -4.80 0.15
C THR A 110 15.54 -5.51 1.47
N SER A 111 15.51 -4.75 2.56
CA SER A 111 15.48 -5.27 3.92
C SER A 111 14.05 -5.40 4.39
N ILE A 112 13.76 -6.51 5.07
CA ILE A 112 12.47 -6.76 5.70
C ILE A 112 12.68 -6.71 7.21
N LEU A 113 11.86 -5.91 7.90
CA LEU A 113 11.89 -5.82 9.35
C LEU A 113 10.50 -6.06 9.92
N SER A 114 10.39 -7.12 10.69
CA SER A 114 9.19 -7.42 11.47
C SER A 114 9.52 -7.33 12.95
N HIS A 115 8.71 -6.60 13.70
CA HIS A 115 8.87 -6.47 15.13
C HIS A 115 7.49 -6.39 15.79
N GLN A 116 7.45 -6.52 17.11
CA GLN A 116 6.22 -6.38 17.87
C GLN A 116 5.61 -5.00 17.65
N PHE A 117 4.29 -4.94 17.64
CA PHE A 117 3.59 -3.68 17.53
C PHE A 117 3.92 -2.78 18.72
N SER A 118 4.22 -1.52 18.41
CA SER A 118 4.43 -0.49 19.40
C SER A 118 3.32 0.54 19.25
N TRP A 119 2.38 0.53 20.17
CA TRP A 119 1.36 1.58 20.29
C TRP A 119 1.18 1.96 21.73
N GLY A 120 0.67 3.15 21.98
CA GLY A 120 0.49 3.66 23.35
C GLY A 120 -0.65 3.02 24.11
N SER A 121 -0.59 1.71 24.32
CA SER A 121 -1.56 0.98 25.11
C SER A 121 -0.97 0.64 26.47
N TRP A 122 -1.55 1.20 27.53
CA TRP A 122 -1.17 0.97 28.92
C TRP A 122 -2.36 0.33 29.61
N GLY A 123 -2.16 -0.85 30.18
CA GLY A 123 -3.26 -1.54 30.85
C GLY A 123 -2.80 -2.80 31.54
N LYS A 124 -3.75 -3.45 32.18
CA LYS A 124 -3.54 -4.77 32.75
C LYS A 124 -3.34 -5.80 31.65
N GLU A 125 -2.70 -6.90 31.99
CA GLU A 125 -2.37 -7.98 31.04
C GLU A 125 -3.55 -8.40 30.15
N HIS A 126 -4.73 -8.57 30.75
CA HIS A 126 -5.90 -8.99 29.99
C HIS A 126 -6.44 -7.93 29.02
N GLU A 127 -6.23 -6.63 29.32
CA GLU A 127 -6.62 -5.53 28.45
C GLU A 127 -5.69 -5.46 27.23
N LEU A 128 -4.39 -5.66 27.44
CA LEU A 128 -3.42 -5.73 26.36
C LEU A 128 -3.66 -6.94 25.46
N PHE A 129 -4.07 -8.04 26.06
CA PHE A 129 -4.42 -9.26 25.32
C PHE A 129 -5.64 -9.06 24.43
N ALA A 130 -6.64 -8.33 24.90
CA ALA A 130 -7.81 -7.97 24.11
C ALA A 130 -7.45 -7.06 22.93
N ALA A 131 -6.55 -6.10 23.12
CA ALA A 131 -6.06 -5.24 22.06
C ALA A 131 -5.33 -6.04 20.96
N VAL A 132 -4.50 -7.02 21.36
CA VAL A 132 -3.81 -7.89 20.40
C VAL A 132 -4.80 -8.69 19.56
N LYS A 133 -5.89 -9.19 20.15
CA LYS A 133 -6.92 -9.93 19.42
C LYS A 133 -7.63 -9.12 18.34
N GLU A 134 -7.74 -7.81 18.49
CA GLU A 134 -8.33 -6.95 17.47
C GLU A 134 -7.53 -6.95 16.16
N PHE A 135 -6.24 -7.24 16.22
CA PHE A 135 -5.36 -7.29 15.06
C PHE A 135 -5.15 -8.71 14.53
N ASP A 136 -5.70 -9.70 15.21
CA ASP A 136 -5.53 -11.12 14.86
C ASP A 136 -6.69 -11.57 13.96
N LEU A 137 -6.75 -10.95 12.80
CA LEU A 137 -7.79 -11.22 11.81
C LEU A 137 -7.26 -12.21 10.75
#